data_9b3634d7c8eabbddaceade74c9b90f89
#
_entry.id   9b3634d7c8eabbddaceade74c9b90f89
#
_cell.length_a   1.000
_cell.length_b   1.000
_cell.length_c   1.000
_cell.angle_alpha   90.00
_cell.angle_beta   90.00
_cell.angle_gamma   90.00
#
_symmetry.space_group_name_H-M   'P 1'
#
loop_
_entity.id
_entity.type
_entity.pdbx_description
1 polymer ?
#
loop_
_entity_poly.entity_id
_entity_poly.type
_entity_poly.pdbx_seq_one_letter_code
_entity_poly.pdbx_strand_id
1 'polypeptide(L)'
;MAAEREFTLEEARNVLRAIRPAVEALQGVQHELRAVKAELNALNRRHLNNGVVAEGRTRTLRLEQRRLGEEARTHVGVITGAGAEIKGLDDGLIDFPTTIEGVPAYWCWRAGEDEIEWWHPRSTGFAGRRPVGELS
;
A
#
# COMPACT_ATOMS: atom_id res chain seq x y z
N MET A 1 25.63 4.39 -1.49
CA MET A 1 24.17 4.40 -1.67
C MET A 1 23.78 3.88 -3.03
N ALA A 2 22.87 2.95 -3.05
CA ALA A 2 22.35 2.47 -4.31
C ALA A 2 21.50 3.56 -4.96
N ALA A 3 21.64 3.73 -6.27
CA ALA A 3 20.77 4.61 -7.02
C ALA A 3 19.34 4.04 -6.99
N GLU A 4 18.36 4.91 -6.98
CA GLU A 4 16.97 4.51 -7.09
C GLU A 4 16.75 3.80 -8.42
N ARG A 5 16.06 2.65 -8.37
CA ARG A 5 15.74 1.93 -9.59
C ARG A 5 14.71 2.71 -10.39
N GLU A 6 14.97 2.85 -11.68
CA GLU A 6 14.03 3.48 -12.60
C GLU A 6 13.46 2.45 -13.57
N PHE A 7 12.25 2.67 -13.99
CA PHE A 7 11.50 1.74 -14.82
C PHE A 7 11.07 2.39 -16.12
N THR A 8 11.17 1.63 -17.21
CA THR A 8 10.39 1.95 -18.41
C THR A 8 8.93 1.60 -18.11
N LEU A 9 8.00 2.09 -18.91
CA LEU A 9 6.59 1.76 -18.76
C LEU A 9 6.37 0.24 -18.83
N GLU A 10 7.03 -0.43 -19.78
CA GLU A 10 6.90 -1.87 -19.94
C GLU A 10 7.44 -2.62 -18.72
N GLU A 11 8.61 -2.20 -18.22
CA GLU A 11 9.18 -2.80 -16.99
C GLU A 11 8.24 -2.61 -15.80
N ALA A 12 7.69 -1.40 -15.64
CA ALA A 12 6.75 -1.11 -14.56
C ALA A 12 5.52 -1.99 -14.65
N ARG A 13 4.97 -2.14 -15.84
CA ARG A 13 3.81 -3.01 -16.08
C ARG A 13 4.11 -4.47 -15.76
N ASN A 14 5.31 -4.95 -16.11
CA ASN A 14 5.72 -6.32 -15.79
C ASN A 14 5.87 -6.52 -14.28
N VAL A 15 6.51 -5.58 -13.60
CA VAL A 15 6.68 -5.65 -12.14
C VAL A 15 5.31 -5.57 -11.46
N LEU A 16 4.41 -4.72 -11.94
CA LEU A 16 3.06 -4.63 -11.38
C LEU A 16 2.35 -5.98 -11.40
N ARG A 17 2.44 -6.72 -12.49
CA ARG A 17 1.83 -8.05 -12.57
C ARG A 17 2.36 -8.97 -11.47
N ALA A 18 3.65 -8.89 -11.19
CA ALA A 18 4.28 -9.73 -10.17
C ALA A 18 3.89 -9.32 -8.76
N ILE A 19 3.75 -8.02 -8.48
CA ILE A 19 3.48 -7.53 -7.12
C ILE A 19 1.99 -7.30 -6.83
N ARG A 20 1.14 -7.31 -7.85
CA ARG A 20 -0.31 -7.07 -7.67
C ARG A 20 -0.93 -7.94 -6.59
N PRO A 21 -0.65 -9.26 -6.51
CA PRO A 21 -1.19 -10.08 -5.42
C PRO A 21 -0.79 -9.57 -4.04
N ALA A 22 0.44 -9.08 -3.87
CA ALA A 22 0.90 -8.53 -2.60
C ALA A 22 0.16 -7.23 -2.26
N VAL A 23 -0.10 -6.38 -3.25
CA VAL A 23 -0.87 -5.14 -3.04
C VAL A 23 -2.29 -5.47 -2.60
N GLU A 24 -2.94 -6.40 -3.27
CA GLU A 24 -4.31 -6.82 -2.92
C GLU A 24 -4.36 -7.45 -1.53
N ALA A 25 -3.39 -8.30 -1.22
CA ALA A 25 -3.29 -8.91 0.11
C ALA A 25 -3.07 -7.85 1.19
N LEU A 26 -2.22 -6.86 0.91
CA LEU A 26 -1.97 -5.76 1.85
C LEU A 26 -3.23 -4.94 2.12
N GLN A 27 -4.04 -4.68 1.11
CA GLN A 27 -5.32 -4.00 1.30
C GLN A 27 -6.27 -4.80 2.19
N GLY A 28 -6.31 -6.12 2.00
CA GLY A 28 -7.10 -7.01 2.86
C GLY A 28 -6.63 -6.98 4.30
N VAL A 29 -5.33 -7.03 4.53
CA VAL A 29 -4.74 -6.95 5.87
C VAL A 29 -5.07 -5.60 6.51
N GLN A 30 -4.98 -4.51 5.76
CA GLN A 30 -5.33 -3.18 6.27
C GLN A 30 -6.79 -3.11 6.71
N HIS A 31 -7.67 -3.72 5.94
CA HIS A 31 -9.08 -3.78 6.29
C HIS A 31 -9.30 -4.54 7.60
N GLU A 32 -8.65 -5.69 7.75
CA GLU A 32 -8.73 -6.49 8.98
C GLU A 32 -8.13 -5.76 10.18
N LEU A 33 -7.00 -5.07 9.99
CA LEU A 33 -6.38 -4.28 11.06
C LEU A 33 -7.30 -3.18 11.57
N ARG A 34 -8.03 -2.51 10.67
CA ARG A 34 -9.00 -1.49 11.07
C ARG A 34 -10.13 -2.10 11.90
N ALA A 35 -10.61 -3.27 11.51
CA ALA A 35 -11.67 -3.95 12.24
C ALA A 35 -11.20 -4.35 13.64
N VAL A 36 -10.00 -4.89 13.77
CA VAL A 36 -9.40 -5.25 15.06
C VAL A 36 -9.22 -4.01 15.93
N LYS A 37 -8.69 -2.94 15.35
CA LYS A 37 -8.51 -1.69 16.10
C LYS A 37 -9.81 -1.11 16.60
N ALA A 38 -10.86 -1.14 15.78
CA ALA A 38 -12.18 -0.67 16.17
C ALA A 38 -12.75 -1.50 17.33
N GLU A 39 -12.58 -2.83 17.28
CA GLU A 39 -13.03 -3.71 18.35
C GLU A 39 -12.24 -3.48 19.64
N LEU A 40 -10.92 -3.29 19.55
CA LEU A 40 -10.08 -2.96 20.69
C LEU A 40 -10.51 -1.64 21.34
N ASN A 41 -10.80 -0.63 20.54
CA ASN A 41 -11.28 0.65 21.04
C ASN A 41 -12.63 0.51 21.75
N ALA A 42 -13.54 -0.30 21.20
CA ALA A 42 -14.83 -0.56 21.82
C ALA A 42 -14.70 -1.30 23.15
N LEU A 43 -13.81 -2.30 23.20
CA LEU A 43 -13.55 -3.04 24.44
C LEU A 43 -12.90 -2.16 25.50
N ASN A 44 -11.99 -1.28 25.09
CA ASN A 44 -11.38 -0.35 26.02
C ASN A 44 -12.40 0.55 26.70
N ARG A 45 -13.37 1.05 25.94
CA ARG A 45 -14.48 1.83 26.51
C ARG A 45 -15.35 1.01 27.48
N ARG A 46 -15.62 -0.26 27.14
CA ARG A 46 -16.38 -1.17 28.02
C ARG A 46 -15.61 -1.51 29.27
N HIS A 47 -14.30 -1.67 29.17
CA HIS A 47 -13.45 -2.02 30.31
C HIS A 47 -13.51 -0.96 31.40
N LEU A 48 -13.62 0.30 31.03
CA LEU A 48 -13.77 1.39 32.00
C LEU A 48 -15.07 1.25 32.83
N ASN A 49 -16.05 0.54 32.29
CA ASN A 49 -17.36 0.38 32.97
C ASN A 49 -17.55 -0.98 33.61
N ASN A 50 -17.01 -2.07 33.06
CA ASN A 50 -17.37 -3.44 33.42
C ASN A 50 -16.20 -4.36 33.84
N GLY A 51 -14.96 -3.91 33.87
CA GLY A 51 -13.83 -4.66 34.42
C GLY A 51 -13.42 -5.89 33.60
N VAL A 52 -13.29 -7.02 34.26
CA VAL A 52 -12.48 -8.20 33.90
C VAL A 52 -12.89 -8.94 32.62
N VAL A 53 -14.15 -8.88 32.21
CA VAL A 53 -14.69 -9.75 31.14
C VAL A 53 -14.04 -9.50 29.79
N ALA A 54 -13.54 -8.29 29.54
CA ALA A 54 -12.94 -7.91 28.27
C ALA A 54 -11.48 -8.32 28.12
N GLU A 55 -10.78 -8.74 29.20
CA GLU A 55 -9.35 -8.98 29.18
C GLU A 55 -8.92 -10.11 28.24
N GLY A 56 -9.63 -11.22 28.25
CA GLY A 56 -9.33 -12.36 27.38
C GLY A 56 -9.50 -11.99 25.90
N ARG A 57 -10.58 -11.28 25.60
CA ARG A 57 -10.85 -10.83 24.23
C ARG A 57 -9.81 -9.80 23.78
N THR A 58 -9.47 -8.87 24.66
CA THR A 58 -8.44 -7.87 24.37
C THR A 58 -7.10 -8.54 24.04
N ARG A 59 -6.70 -9.55 24.82
CA ARG A 59 -5.46 -10.28 24.58
C ARG A 59 -5.48 -10.96 23.21
N THR A 60 -6.58 -11.63 22.88
CA THR A 60 -6.75 -12.30 21.60
C THR A 60 -6.63 -11.31 20.45
N LEU A 61 -7.27 -10.16 20.56
CA LEU A 61 -7.23 -9.13 19.52
C LEU A 61 -5.86 -8.51 19.39
N ARG A 62 -5.10 -8.34 20.47
CA ARG A 62 -3.75 -7.83 20.40
C ARG A 62 -2.80 -8.81 19.70
N LEU A 63 -2.99 -10.12 19.93
CA LEU A 63 -2.23 -11.14 19.21
C LEU A 63 -2.57 -11.13 17.72
N GLU A 64 -3.84 -10.98 17.40
CA GLU A 64 -4.30 -10.86 16.02
C GLU A 64 -3.72 -9.62 15.34
N GLN A 65 -3.73 -8.49 16.04
CA GLN A 65 -3.15 -7.24 15.54
C GLN A 65 -1.67 -7.41 15.20
N ARG A 66 -0.93 -8.11 16.08
CA ARG A 66 0.50 -8.36 15.87
C ARG A 66 0.72 -9.24 14.65
N ARG A 67 -0.06 -10.31 14.51
CA ARG A 67 0.02 -11.22 13.37
C ARG A 67 -0.24 -10.49 12.07
N LEU A 68 -1.29 -9.68 12.04
CA LEU A 68 -1.66 -8.89 10.86
C LEU A 68 -0.59 -7.85 10.52
N GLY A 69 0.03 -7.24 11.54
CA GLY A 69 1.13 -6.30 11.35
C GLY A 69 2.34 -6.95 10.71
N GLU A 70 2.67 -8.17 11.11
CA GLU A 70 3.77 -8.93 10.52
C GLU A 70 3.47 -9.31 9.08
N GLU A 71 2.23 -9.72 8.81
CA GLU A 71 1.79 -10.03 7.46
C GLU A 71 1.85 -8.79 6.55
N ALA A 72 1.42 -7.64 7.06
CA ALA A 72 1.52 -6.38 6.34
C ALA A 72 2.97 -6.06 5.96
N ARG A 73 3.89 -6.21 6.90
CA ARG A 73 5.31 -5.95 6.65
C ARG A 73 5.87 -6.86 5.56
N THR A 74 5.44 -8.11 5.52
CA THR A 74 5.86 -9.05 4.47
C THR A 74 5.43 -8.55 3.09
N HIS A 75 4.17 -8.14 2.96
CA HIS A 75 3.68 -7.64 1.68
C HIS A 75 4.33 -6.31 1.28
N VAL A 76 4.53 -5.41 2.23
CA VAL A 76 5.26 -4.17 1.99
C VAL A 76 6.66 -4.48 1.46
N GLY A 77 7.35 -5.45 2.07
CA GLY A 77 8.69 -5.86 1.65
C GLY A 77 8.72 -6.37 0.21
N VAL A 78 7.72 -7.14 -0.21
CA VAL A 78 7.62 -7.63 -1.58
C VAL A 78 7.49 -6.45 -2.55
N ILE A 79 6.62 -5.50 -2.23
CA ILE A 79 6.36 -4.34 -3.09
C ILE A 79 7.59 -3.43 -3.19
N THR A 80 8.13 -3.03 -2.04
CA THR A 80 9.27 -2.10 -2.02
C THR A 80 10.55 -2.77 -2.49
N GLY A 81 10.71 -4.07 -2.22
CA GLY A 81 11.86 -4.84 -2.71
C GLY A 81 11.90 -4.95 -4.23
N ALA A 82 10.76 -4.85 -4.89
CA ALA A 82 10.68 -4.83 -6.34
C ALA A 82 11.01 -3.45 -6.94
N GLY A 83 11.18 -2.42 -6.09
CA GLY A 83 11.52 -1.06 -6.52
C GLY A 83 10.32 -0.12 -6.61
N ALA A 84 9.12 -0.60 -6.35
CA ALA A 84 7.92 0.22 -6.35
C ALA A 84 7.79 0.99 -5.03
N GLU A 85 7.07 2.09 -5.05
CA GLU A 85 6.80 2.90 -3.86
C GLU A 85 5.31 2.88 -3.53
N ILE A 86 4.99 2.68 -2.28
CA ILE A 86 3.60 2.69 -1.81
C ILE A 86 3.26 4.12 -1.40
N LYS A 87 2.33 4.75 -2.10
CA LYS A 87 1.92 6.13 -1.79
C LYS A 87 0.62 6.18 -0.99
N GLY A 88 -0.19 5.14 -1.07
CA GLY A 88 -1.41 5.05 -0.30
C GLY A 88 -1.78 3.60 -0.06
N LEU A 89 -1.85 3.18 1.22
CA LEU A 89 -2.20 1.81 1.58
C LEU A 89 -3.68 1.52 1.33
N ASP A 90 -4.54 2.48 1.66
CA ASP A 90 -5.98 2.29 1.57
C ASP A 90 -6.45 2.18 0.13
N ASP A 91 -5.90 3.04 -0.72
CA ASP A 91 -6.26 3.11 -2.13
C ASP A 91 -5.50 2.10 -2.98
N GLY A 92 -4.45 1.49 -2.45
CA GLY A 92 -3.55 0.68 -3.25
C GLY A 92 -2.84 1.51 -4.29
N LEU A 93 -2.34 2.69 -3.89
CA LEU A 93 -1.67 3.62 -4.80
C LEU A 93 -0.19 3.31 -4.85
N ILE A 94 0.29 2.92 -6.03
CA ILE A 94 1.65 2.45 -6.25
C ILE A 94 2.30 3.30 -7.34
N ASP A 95 3.51 3.77 -7.05
CA ASP A 95 4.31 4.55 -8.00
C ASP A 95 5.61 3.82 -8.33
N PHE A 96 5.99 3.89 -9.60
CA PHE A 96 7.23 3.32 -10.11
C PHE A 96 8.14 4.46 -10.57
N PRO A 97 9.31 4.63 -9.96
CA PRO A 97 10.21 5.73 -10.33
C PRO A 97 10.65 5.67 -11.78
N THR A 98 10.69 6.84 -12.40
CA THR A 98 11.18 6.98 -13.78
C THR A 98 11.66 8.41 -14.03
N THR A 99 12.15 8.66 -15.21
CA THR A 99 12.48 10.00 -15.72
C THR A 99 11.80 10.13 -17.07
N ILE A 100 11.04 11.20 -17.25
CA ILE A 100 10.33 11.48 -18.51
C ILE A 100 10.80 12.84 -19.00
N GLU A 101 11.40 12.84 -20.20
CA GLU A 101 11.93 14.06 -20.81
C GLU A 101 12.87 14.83 -19.87
N GLY A 102 13.72 14.09 -19.15
CA GLY A 102 14.69 14.67 -18.21
C GLY A 102 14.12 15.06 -16.85
N VAL A 103 12.83 14.87 -16.62
CA VAL A 103 12.16 15.24 -15.37
C VAL A 103 11.86 14.01 -14.54
N PRO A 104 12.24 13.99 -13.25
CA PRO A 104 11.86 12.89 -12.36
C PRO A 104 10.35 12.74 -12.29
N ALA A 105 9.87 11.52 -12.46
CA ALA A 105 8.45 11.23 -12.54
C ALA A 105 8.16 9.84 -11.98
N TYR A 106 6.87 9.48 -11.97
CA TYR A 106 6.40 8.15 -11.60
C TYR A 106 5.40 7.63 -12.62
N TRP A 107 5.51 6.35 -12.94
CA TRP A 107 4.40 5.60 -13.52
C TRP A 107 3.47 5.29 -12.35
N CYS A 108 2.21 5.66 -12.47
CA CYS A 108 1.27 5.63 -11.35
C CYS A 108 0.16 4.61 -11.58
N TRP A 109 -0.08 3.76 -10.60
CA TRP A 109 -1.15 2.78 -10.64
C TRP A 109 -1.95 2.82 -9.35
N ARG A 110 -3.25 2.69 -9.48
CA ARG A 110 -4.16 2.60 -8.35
C ARG A 110 -4.90 1.26 -8.42
N ALA A 111 -5.04 0.59 -7.29
CA ALA A 111 -5.76 -0.69 -7.24
C ALA A 111 -7.15 -0.55 -7.85
N GLY A 112 -7.50 -1.50 -8.72
CA GLY A 112 -8.72 -1.46 -9.50
C GLY A 112 -8.51 -1.07 -10.96
N GLU A 113 -7.41 -0.42 -11.26
CA GLU A 113 -7.05 -0.12 -12.65
C GLU A 113 -6.46 -1.39 -13.28
N ASP A 114 -6.79 -1.65 -14.54
CA ASP A 114 -6.35 -2.88 -15.21
C ASP A 114 -4.86 -2.86 -15.51
N GLU A 115 -4.33 -1.69 -15.85
CA GLU A 115 -2.93 -1.54 -16.24
C GLU A 115 -2.45 -0.16 -15.82
N ILE A 116 -1.11 0.07 -15.87
CA ILE A 116 -0.55 1.40 -15.67
C ILE A 116 -0.87 2.23 -16.91
N GLU A 117 -1.69 3.24 -16.74
CA GLU A 117 -2.09 4.14 -17.82
C GLU A 117 -1.85 5.60 -17.50
N TRP A 118 -1.21 5.87 -16.34
CA TRP A 118 -1.02 7.22 -15.84
C TRP A 118 0.42 7.43 -15.39
N TRP A 119 0.85 8.67 -15.45
CA TRP A 119 2.12 9.10 -14.90
C TRP A 119 1.95 10.48 -14.27
N HIS A 120 2.87 10.87 -13.41
CA HIS A 120 2.89 12.23 -12.88
C HIS A 120 4.32 12.64 -12.54
N PRO A 121 4.65 13.95 -12.64
CA PRO A 121 5.91 14.45 -12.09
C PRO A 121 5.94 14.18 -10.58
N ARG A 122 7.12 14.00 -10.00
CA ARG A 122 7.22 13.75 -8.57
C ARG A 122 6.67 14.90 -7.74
N SER A 123 6.74 16.12 -8.26
CA SER A 123 6.29 17.31 -7.55
C SER A 123 4.78 17.42 -7.40
N THR A 124 3.98 16.76 -8.25
CA THR A 124 2.51 16.95 -8.26
C THR A 124 1.74 15.86 -7.53
N GLY A 125 2.29 14.66 -7.41
CA GLY A 125 1.58 13.53 -6.83
C GLY A 125 0.37 13.09 -7.66
N PHE A 126 -0.51 12.32 -7.03
CA PHE A 126 -1.69 11.71 -7.68
C PHE A 126 -2.58 12.72 -8.39
N ALA A 127 -2.78 13.88 -7.78
CA ALA A 127 -3.64 14.91 -8.37
C ALA A 127 -3.14 15.44 -9.72
N GLY A 128 -1.85 15.27 -9.99
CA GLY A 128 -1.24 15.70 -11.24
C GLY A 128 -1.12 14.61 -12.31
N ARG A 129 -1.86 13.52 -12.18
CA ARG A 129 -1.82 12.39 -13.12
C ARG A 129 -2.12 12.82 -14.55
N ARG A 130 -1.36 12.28 -15.47
CA ARG A 130 -1.51 12.52 -16.91
C ARG A 130 -1.54 11.17 -17.63
N PRO A 131 -2.33 11.04 -18.70
CA PRO A 131 -2.37 9.79 -19.46
C PRO A 131 -1.02 9.47 -20.11
N VAL A 132 -0.58 8.21 -20.01
CA VAL A 132 0.65 7.77 -20.69
C VAL A 132 0.51 7.88 -22.21
N GLY A 133 -0.71 7.79 -22.73
CA GLY A 133 -0.98 7.93 -24.15
C GLY A 133 -0.62 9.29 -24.74
N GLU A 134 -0.43 10.31 -23.91
CA GLU A 134 0.01 11.64 -24.34
C GLU A 134 1.52 11.71 -24.55
N LEU A 135 2.27 10.71 -24.08
CA LEU A 135 3.71 10.66 -24.27
C LEU A 135 4.01 10.17 -25.68
N SER A 136 4.85 10.92 -26.38
CA SER A 136 5.26 10.58 -27.75
C SER A 136 6.48 9.69 -27.80
#